data_a062c7b8baa25df8bcae69984b5c4d0c
#
_entry.id   a062c7b8baa25df8bcae69984b5c4d0c
#
_cell.length_a   1.000
_cell.length_b   1.000
_cell.length_c   1.000
_cell.angle_alpha   90.00
_cell.angle_beta   90.00
_cell.angle_gamma   90.00
#
_symmetry.space_group_name_H-M   'P 1'
#
loop_
_entity.id
_entity.type
_entity.pdbx_description
1 polymer ?
#
loop_
_entity_poly.entity_id
_entity_poly.type
_entity_poly.pdbx_seq_one_letter_code
_entity_poly.pdbx_strand_id
1 'polypeptide(L)'
;AEDLGAGPASGSWWRGGSEPAAMLLVPCSMGTVGAIASGATRNLVHRAADVALKERLPLVMVTRESPLSAIHLRNLLSLREAGAVIMPFSPCFYLRPAGVEELLEQFCGRIFDQVGLTHGLARWAGQE
;
A
#
# COMPACT_ATOMS: atom_id res chain seq x y z
N ALA A 1 -5.40 -6.98 7.18
CA ALA A 1 -6.43 -7.19 6.14
C ALA A 1 -7.66 -7.89 6.71
N GLU A 2 -7.48 -8.78 7.65
CA GLU A 2 -8.57 -9.56 8.27
C GLU A 2 -9.51 -8.70 9.11
N ASP A 3 -8.98 -7.67 9.74
CA ASP A 3 -9.77 -6.75 10.56
C ASP A 3 -10.76 -5.91 9.74
N LEU A 4 -10.51 -5.76 8.46
CA LEU A 4 -11.46 -5.10 7.57
C LEU A 4 -12.74 -5.91 7.40
N GLY A 5 -12.67 -7.23 7.65
CA GLY A 5 -13.83 -8.11 7.64
C GLY A 5 -14.75 -7.93 8.84
N ALA A 6 -14.27 -7.35 9.92
CA ALA A 6 -15.08 -7.10 11.12
C ALA A 6 -15.85 -5.78 11.06
N GLY A 7 -15.56 -4.93 10.08
CA GLY A 7 -16.24 -3.67 9.89
C GLY A 7 -17.59 -3.82 9.19
N PRO A 8 -18.46 -2.83 9.28
CA PRO A 8 -19.72 -2.84 8.55
C PRO A 8 -19.49 -2.94 7.04
N ALA A 9 -20.21 -3.83 6.39
CA ALA A 9 -20.06 -4.14 4.98
C ALA A 9 -20.30 -2.94 4.02
N SER A 10 -20.88 -1.86 4.53
CA SER A 10 -21.23 -0.69 3.74
C SER A 10 -20.12 0.35 3.62
N GLY A 11 -18.94 0.11 4.15
CA GLY A 11 -17.89 1.12 4.19
C GLY A 11 -18.21 2.31 5.08
N SER A 12 -19.26 2.23 5.86
CA SER A 12 -19.68 3.29 6.78
C SER A 12 -18.81 3.38 8.03
N TRP A 13 -17.90 2.44 8.20
CA TRP A 13 -17.03 2.36 9.37
C TRP A 13 -16.07 3.56 9.50
N TRP A 14 -15.92 4.34 8.49
CA TRP A 14 -15.16 5.58 8.58
C TRP A 14 -16.00 6.86 8.61
N ARG A 15 -17.32 6.74 8.69
CA ARG A 15 -18.19 7.92 8.80
C ARG A 15 -18.53 8.31 10.23
N GLY A 16 -18.05 7.58 11.20
CA GLY A 16 -18.44 7.73 12.61
C GLY A 16 -17.47 8.51 13.48
N GLY A 17 -16.67 9.41 12.95
CA GLY A 17 -15.80 10.27 13.74
C GLY A 17 -14.35 9.81 13.89
N SER A 18 -13.97 8.65 13.35
CA SER A 18 -12.58 8.22 13.24
C SER A 18 -12.32 7.80 11.81
N GLU A 19 -12.12 8.78 10.92
CA GLU A 19 -11.68 8.51 9.56
C GLU A 19 -10.28 7.94 9.59
N PRO A 20 -10.01 6.81 8.88
CA PRO A 20 -8.65 6.32 8.76
C PRO A 20 -7.80 7.38 8.04
N ALA A 21 -6.60 7.64 8.56
CA ALA A 21 -5.68 8.59 7.95
C ALA A 21 -5.10 8.06 6.64
N ALA A 22 -5.01 6.74 6.47
CA ALA A 22 -4.45 6.09 5.30
C ALA A 22 -4.82 4.61 5.27
N MET A 23 -4.68 4.00 4.10
CA MET A 23 -4.83 2.55 3.92
C MET A 23 -3.52 1.96 3.40
N LEU A 24 -3.09 0.88 4.02
CA LEU A 24 -1.88 0.16 3.62
C LEU A 24 -2.24 -1.27 3.23
N LEU A 25 -1.87 -1.67 2.02
CA LEU A 25 -1.96 -3.07 1.57
C LEU A 25 -0.54 -3.64 1.49
N VAL A 26 -0.17 -4.44 2.49
CA VAL A 26 1.19 -4.95 2.66
C VAL A 26 1.15 -6.42 3.07
N PRO A 27 1.56 -7.33 2.23
CA PRO A 27 1.80 -7.21 0.79
C PRO A 27 0.51 -7.15 -0.02
N CYS A 28 0.62 -6.74 -1.27
CA CYS A 28 -0.50 -6.69 -2.19
C CYS A 28 -0.24 -7.60 -3.39
N SER A 29 -1.10 -8.58 -3.61
CA SER A 29 -0.96 -9.49 -4.75
C SER A 29 -1.39 -8.83 -6.07
N MET A 30 -0.91 -9.37 -7.18
CA MET A 30 -1.34 -8.90 -8.50
C MET A 30 -2.82 -9.18 -8.75
N GLY A 31 -3.38 -10.22 -8.12
CA GLY A 31 -4.82 -10.48 -8.16
C GLY A 31 -5.62 -9.35 -7.50
N THR A 32 -5.16 -8.87 -6.35
CA THR A 32 -5.76 -7.72 -5.67
C THR A 32 -5.59 -6.45 -6.49
N VAL A 33 -4.40 -6.21 -7.03
CA VAL A 33 -4.14 -5.08 -7.94
C VAL A 33 -5.12 -5.11 -9.11
N GLY A 34 -5.27 -6.25 -9.76
CA GLY A 34 -6.18 -6.41 -10.90
C GLY A 34 -7.64 -6.17 -10.54
N ALA A 35 -8.08 -6.68 -9.40
CA ALA A 35 -9.44 -6.47 -8.93
C ALA A 35 -9.73 -4.99 -8.67
N ILE A 36 -8.85 -4.30 -7.96
CA ILE A 36 -9.03 -2.87 -7.66
C ILE A 36 -8.94 -2.04 -8.94
N ALA A 37 -7.99 -2.33 -9.82
CA ALA A 37 -7.82 -1.60 -11.08
C ALA A 37 -9.03 -1.74 -12.01
N SER A 38 -9.70 -2.88 -11.99
CA SER A 38 -10.89 -3.11 -12.81
C SER A 38 -12.20 -2.66 -12.14
N GLY A 39 -12.15 -2.24 -10.90
CA GLY A 39 -13.35 -1.91 -10.12
C GLY A 39 -14.15 -3.12 -9.65
N ALA A 40 -13.60 -4.32 -9.79
CA ALA A 40 -14.27 -5.56 -9.38
C ALA A 40 -14.04 -5.82 -7.89
N THR A 41 -14.88 -5.25 -7.05
CA THR A 41 -14.79 -5.43 -5.60
C THR A 41 -15.40 -6.76 -5.17
N ARG A 42 -14.55 -7.72 -4.83
CA ARG A 42 -14.96 -9.09 -4.45
C ARG A 42 -14.91 -9.34 -2.94
N ASN A 43 -14.26 -8.47 -2.19
CA ASN A 43 -14.13 -8.60 -0.75
C ASN A 43 -14.01 -7.22 -0.12
N LEU A 44 -13.94 -7.16 1.21
CA LEU A 44 -13.86 -5.90 1.94
C LEU A 44 -12.53 -5.16 1.70
N VAL A 45 -11.44 -5.87 1.45
CA VAL A 45 -10.15 -5.24 1.13
C VAL A 45 -10.25 -4.48 -0.20
N HIS A 46 -10.79 -5.12 -1.24
CA HIS A 46 -11.00 -4.48 -2.53
C HIS A 46 -11.92 -3.27 -2.40
N ARG A 47 -13.01 -3.43 -1.63
CA ARG A 47 -13.97 -2.35 -1.40
C ARG A 47 -13.35 -1.18 -0.65
N ALA A 48 -12.57 -1.46 0.39
CA ALA A 48 -11.91 -0.40 1.16
C ALA A 48 -10.92 0.37 0.29
N ALA A 49 -10.16 -0.30 -0.56
CA ALA A 49 -9.26 0.35 -1.49
C ALA A 49 -10.01 1.20 -2.53
N ASP A 50 -11.11 0.68 -3.06
CA ASP A 50 -11.98 1.41 -3.99
C ASP A 50 -12.49 2.71 -3.36
N VAL A 51 -12.95 2.63 -2.12
CA VAL A 51 -13.43 3.82 -1.39
C VAL A 51 -12.28 4.77 -1.09
N ALA A 52 -11.10 4.25 -0.70
CA ALA A 52 -9.93 5.10 -0.47
C ALA A 52 -9.58 5.91 -1.72
N LEU A 53 -9.58 5.29 -2.89
CA LEU A 53 -9.32 5.98 -4.15
C LEU A 53 -10.42 7.00 -4.47
N LYS A 54 -11.68 6.63 -4.30
CA LYS A 54 -12.82 7.49 -4.55
C LYS A 54 -12.83 8.73 -3.66
N GLU A 55 -12.54 8.55 -2.38
CA GLU A 55 -12.52 9.63 -1.40
C GLU A 55 -11.17 10.34 -1.30
N ARG A 56 -10.21 9.94 -2.13
CA ARG A 56 -8.86 10.52 -2.18
C ARG A 56 -8.09 10.40 -0.87
N LEU A 57 -8.29 9.30 -0.16
CA LEU A 57 -7.48 8.95 1.00
C LEU A 57 -6.16 8.33 0.54
N PRO A 58 -5.07 8.54 1.28
CA PRO A 58 -3.80 7.90 0.95
C PRO A 58 -3.95 6.38 0.94
N LEU A 59 -3.57 5.75 -0.16
CA LEU A 59 -3.54 4.31 -0.34
C LEU A 59 -2.15 3.90 -0.78
N VAL A 60 -1.48 3.07 0.03
CA VAL A 60 -0.16 2.53 -0.30
C VAL A 60 -0.31 1.04 -0.57
N MET A 61 0.18 0.61 -1.73
CA MET A 61 0.14 -0.78 -2.15
C MET A 61 1.57 -1.29 -2.31
N VAL A 62 1.97 -2.18 -1.42
CA VAL A 62 3.31 -2.79 -1.44
C VAL A 62 3.23 -4.10 -2.21
N THR A 63 3.78 -4.09 -3.42
CA THR A 63 3.70 -5.22 -4.34
C THR A 63 4.95 -6.08 -4.29
N ARG A 64 4.80 -7.35 -4.57
CA ARG A 64 5.90 -8.31 -4.67
C ARG A 64 5.57 -9.27 -5.81
N GLU A 65 6.10 -8.98 -6.96
CA GLU A 65 5.93 -9.82 -8.15
C GLU A 65 7.14 -9.68 -9.05
N SER A 66 7.60 -10.78 -9.60
CA SER A 66 8.74 -10.79 -10.53
C SER A 66 8.70 -12.05 -11.39
N PRO A 67 8.82 -11.96 -12.72
CA PRO A 67 8.75 -10.73 -13.52
C PRO A 67 7.34 -10.16 -13.58
N LEU A 68 7.20 -8.93 -14.05
CA LEU A 68 5.90 -8.29 -14.25
C LEU A 68 5.43 -8.49 -15.70
N SER A 69 4.19 -8.94 -15.87
CA SER A 69 3.55 -8.98 -17.19
C SER A 69 3.10 -7.58 -17.62
N ALA A 70 2.80 -7.43 -18.91
CA ALA A 70 2.22 -6.19 -19.41
C ALA A 70 0.89 -5.86 -18.73
N ILE A 71 0.11 -6.87 -18.38
CA ILE A 71 -1.16 -6.70 -17.64
C ILE A 71 -0.88 -6.14 -16.25
N HIS A 72 0.09 -6.69 -15.53
CA HIS A 72 0.50 -6.18 -14.22
C HIS A 72 0.91 -4.71 -14.31
N LEU A 73 1.74 -4.37 -15.27
CA LEU A 73 2.23 -3.00 -15.44
C LEU A 73 1.11 -2.02 -15.78
N ARG A 74 0.18 -2.40 -16.63
CA ARG A 74 -0.98 -1.55 -16.95
C ARG A 74 -1.87 -1.33 -15.73
N ASN A 75 -2.12 -2.37 -14.96
CA ASN A 75 -2.94 -2.26 -13.76
C ASN A 75 -2.27 -1.39 -12.69
N LEU A 76 -0.97 -1.56 -12.50
CA LEU A 76 -0.20 -0.73 -11.58
C LEU A 76 -0.20 0.74 -12.01
N LEU A 77 -0.01 1.01 -13.28
CA LEU A 77 -0.08 2.36 -13.81
C LEU A 77 -1.47 2.97 -13.61
N SER A 78 -2.53 2.22 -13.91
CA SER A 78 -3.91 2.67 -13.70
C SER A 78 -4.17 3.06 -12.25
N LEU A 79 -3.72 2.26 -11.30
CA LEU A 79 -3.88 2.57 -9.88
C LEU A 79 -3.04 3.77 -9.45
N ARG A 80 -1.83 3.91 -9.99
CA ARG A 80 -0.99 5.07 -9.71
C ARG A 80 -1.63 6.35 -10.23
N GLU A 81 -2.19 6.32 -11.41
CA GLU A 81 -2.92 7.46 -11.99
C GLU A 81 -4.18 7.80 -11.18
N ALA A 82 -4.83 6.79 -10.61
CA ALA A 82 -5.99 6.98 -9.73
C ALA A 82 -5.63 7.53 -8.34
N GLY A 83 -4.34 7.61 -8.00
CA GLY A 83 -3.87 8.21 -6.75
C GLY A 83 -3.19 7.26 -5.77
N ALA A 84 -3.12 5.96 -6.06
CA ALA A 84 -2.42 5.02 -5.18
C ALA A 84 -0.91 5.24 -5.23
N VAL A 85 -0.24 5.03 -4.11
CA VAL A 85 1.21 4.93 -4.04
C VAL A 85 1.58 3.48 -4.29
N ILE A 86 2.31 3.23 -5.35
CA ILE A 86 2.77 1.88 -5.70
C ILE A 86 4.20 1.73 -5.21
N MET A 87 4.39 0.82 -4.26
CA MET A 87 5.71 0.53 -3.70
C MET A 87 6.09 -0.91 -3.96
N PRO A 88 6.89 -1.19 -4.98
CA PRO A 88 7.49 -2.52 -5.10
C PRO A 88 8.34 -2.80 -3.86
N PHE A 89 8.30 -4.02 -3.35
CA PHE A 89 9.18 -4.41 -2.25
C PHE A 89 10.63 -4.44 -2.76
N SER A 90 11.33 -3.33 -2.54
CA SER A 90 12.70 -3.11 -3.00
C SER A 90 13.56 -2.69 -1.82
N PRO A 91 14.07 -3.64 -1.04
CA PRO A 91 14.87 -3.31 0.14
C PRO A 91 16.17 -2.63 -0.21
N CYS A 92 16.61 -1.72 0.64
CA CYS A 92 17.81 -0.90 0.43
C CYS A 92 19.02 -1.49 1.11
N PHE A 93 19.92 -2.10 0.35
CA PHE A 93 21.18 -2.63 0.89
C PHE A 93 22.22 -1.54 1.16
N TYR A 94 22.14 -0.41 0.49
CA TYR A 94 23.10 0.69 0.69
C TYR A 94 23.01 1.34 2.08
N LEU A 95 21.95 1.12 2.83
CA LEU A 95 21.86 1.52 4.24
C LEU A 95 22.60 0.55 5.18
N ARG A 96 23.24 -0.47 4.62
CA ARG A 96 24.03 -1.47 5.32
C ARG A 96 23.29 -2.13 6.50
N PRO A 97 22.12 -2.74 6.24
CA PRO A 97 21.39 -3.40 7.30
C PRO A 97 22.21 -4.57 7.88
N ALA A 98 22.13 -4.76 9.18
CA ALA A 98 22.82 -5.84 9.88
C ALA A 98 22.24 -7.22 9.57
N GLY A 99 20.99 -7.29 9.13
CA GLY A 99 20.29 -8.53 8.78
C GLY A 99 18.94 -8.25 8.17
N VAL A 100 18.19 -9.33 7.95
CA VAL A 100 16.88 -9.27 7.29
C VAL A 100 15.89 -8.42 8.10
N GLU A 101 15.89 -8.55 9.41
CA GLU A 101 14.96 -7.80 10.28
C GLU A 101 15.15 -6.29 10.13
N GLU A 102 16.39 -5.82 10.19
CA GLU A 102 16.70 -4.40 10.00
C GLU A 102 16.35 -3.93 8.60
N LEU A 103 16.59 -4.79 7.59
CA LEU A 103 16.21 -4.52 6.21
C LEU A 103 14.70 -4.29 6.08
N LEU A 104 13.89 -5.13 6.72
CA LEU A 104 12.43 -5.01 6.74
C LEU A 104 11.98 -3.76 7.50
N GLU A 105 12.60 -3.46 8.63
CA GLU A 105 12.30 -2.26 9.41
C GLU A 105 12.54 -0.98 8.60
N GLN A 106 13.66 -0.92 7.90
CA GLN A 106 13.99 0.22 7.03
C GLN A 106 12.96 0.37 5.91
N PHE A 107 12.51 -0.73 5.33
CA PHE A 107 11.45 -0.68 4.33
C PHE A 107 10.12 -0.21 4.92
N CYS A 108 9.77 -0.67 6.12
CA CYS A 108 8.57 -0.20 6.83
C CYS A 108 8.63 1.31 7.09
N GLY A 109 9.81 1.84 7.42
CA GLY A 109 10.02 3.28 7.54
C GLY A 109 9.67 4.02 6.26
N ARG A 110 10.02 3.49 5.10
CA ARG A 110 9.65 4.06 3.82
C ARG A 110 8.15 4.03 3.57
N ILE A 111 7.46 2.99 4.02
CA ILE A 111 5.99 2.95 3.95
C ILE A 111 5.39 4.05 4.82
N PHE A 112 5.87 4.20 6.05
CA PHE A 112 5.38 5.24 6.97
C PHE A 112 5.62 6.65 6.42
N ASP A 113 6.74 6.88 5.73
CA ASP A 113 7.01 8.15 5.07
C ASP A 113 5.94 8.52 4.04
N GLN A 114 5.37 7.52 3.35
CA GLN A 114 4.34 7.77 2.33
C GLN A 114 3.02 8.28 2.92
N VAL A 115 2.78 8.01 4.18
CA VAL A 115 1.54 8.40 4.86
C VAL A 115 1.77 9.43 5.96
N GLY A 116 2.98 9.97 6.05
CA GLY A 116 3.32 11.04 7.00
C GLY A 116 3.42 10.59 8.45
N LEU A 117 3.60 9.30 8.70
CA LEU A 117 3.80 8.81 10.06
C LEU A 117 5.24 9.01 10.50
N THR A 118 5.42 9.50 11.72
CA THR A 118 6.75 9.70 12.32
C THR A 118 7.34 8.37 12.77
N HIS A 119 8.61 8.15 12.47
CA HIS A 119 9.35 6.97 12.93
C HIS A 119 10.83 7.30 13.12
N GLY A 120 11.53 6.48 13.90
CA GLY A 120 12.97 6.61 14.15
C GLY A 120 13.85 5.72 13.28
N LEU A 121 13.33 5.16 12.18
CA LEU A 121 14.04 4.24 11.32
C LEU A 121 14.96 4.97 10.35
N ALA A 122 16.02 4.29 9.89
CA ALA A 122 17.02 4.87 9.00
C ALA A 122 16.41 5.34 7.68
N ARG A 123 16.89 6.50 7.20
CA ARG A 123 16.51 7.07 5.91
C ARG A 123 17.75 7.38 5.09
N TRP A 124 17.59 7.29 3.78
CA TRP A 124 18.60 7.82 2.88
C TRP A 124 18.59 9.35 2.94
N ALA A 125 19.75 9.94 3.24
CA ALA A 125 19.89 11.39 3.42
C ALA A 125 20.35 12.12 2.14
N GLY A 126 20.46 11.43 1.02
CA GLY A 126 20.88 12.05 -0.23
C GLY A 126 22.36 12.47 -0.26
N GLN A 127 23.19 11.84 0.52
CA GLN A 127 24.63 12.07 0.46
C GLN A 127 25.23 11.28 -0.70
N GLU A 128 25.66 11.95 -1.72
CA GLU A 128 26.57 11.41 -2.73
C GLU A 128 28.00 11.43 -2.20
#